data_f6c9d305c50bf7593748bc4d7bfa557e
#
_entry.id   f6c9d305c50bf7593748bc4d7bfa557e
#
_cell.length_a   1.000
_cell.length_b   1.000
_cell.length_c   1.000
_cell.angle_alpha   90.00
_cell.angle_beta   90.00
_cell.angle_gamma   90.00
#
_symmetry.space_group_name_H-M   'P 1'
#
loop_
_entity.id
_entity.type
_entity.pdbx_description
1 polymer ?
#
loop_
_entity_poly.entity_id
_entity_poly.type
_entity_poly.pdbx_seq_one_letter_code
_entity_poly.pdbx_strand_id
1 'polypeptide(L)'
;MQLHHGGDWMGYVRECGGMPLDFSASISPLPLPEGVRQAAFAALEGPQHYPDPLCRALRDRLSRLHGVPPEHILCGAGAADLILRLALAVRPRRAMVLAPTFGEYKHALDLAGCRTEEFVLREEDGFAVTERLLPHISPELDLLFLCQPNNPTGRTVSR
;
A
#
# COMPACT_ATOMS: atom_id res chain seq x y z
N MET A 1 -19.74 -0.35 9.21
CA MET A 1 -18.35 -0.69 8.82
C MET A 1 -17.72 0.63 8.38
N GLN A 2 -16.71 1.10 9.08
CA GLN A 2 -16.06 2.37 8.72
C GLN A 2 -15.08 2.07 7.59
N LEU A 3 -15.26 2.72 6.43
CA LEU A 3 -14.32 2.61 5.32
C LEU A 3 -13.05 3.38 5.68
N HIS A 4 -11.90 2.73 5.60
CA HIS A 4 -10.60 3.34 5.87
C HIS A 4 -9.95 3.95 4.63
N HIS A 5 -10.61 3.83 3.46
CA HIS A 5 -10.14 4.32 2.16
C HIS A 5 -11.11 5.31 1.54
N GLY A 6 -10.56 6.25 0.77
CA GLY A 6 -11.32 7.03 -0.18
C GLY A 6 -11.77 6.18 -1.39
N GLY A 7 -12.48 6.82 -2.32
CA GLY A 7 -12.97 6.19 -3.56
C GLY A 7 -14.32 5.49 -3.45
N ASP A 8 -15.04 5.65 -2.35
CA ASP A 8 -16.42 5.15 -2.22
C ASP A 8 -17.43 6.09 -2.91
N TRP A 9 -17.22 6.30 -4.22
CA TRP A 9 -18.11 7.09 -5.03
C TRP A 9 -19.51 6.46 -5.17
N MET A 10 -19.61 5.11 -5.11
CA MET A 10 -20.91 4.41 -5.19
C MET A 10 -21.75 4.64 -3.93
N GLY A 11 -21.16 4.63 -2.76
CA GLY A 11 -21.81 5.02 -1.51
C GLY A 11 -22.34 6.45 -1.60
N TYR A 12 -21.51 7.37 -2.05
CA TYR A 12 -21.91 8.76 -2.24
C TYR A 12 -23.07 8.92 -3.22
N VAL A 13 -23.01 8.27 -4.40
CA VAL A 13 -24.09 8.30 -5.39
C VAL A 13 -25.40 7.78 -4.80
N ARG A 14 -25.33 6.70 -4.01
CA ARG A 14 -26.49 6.11 -3.36
C ARG A 14 -27.14 7.05 -2.32
N GLU A 15 -26.33 7.76 -1.57
CA GLU A 15 -26.82 8.64 -0.48
C GLU A 15 -27.20 10.04 -0.96
N CYS A 16 -26.46 10.60 -1.92
CA CYS A 16 -26.58 11.98 -2.37
C CYS A 16 -27.19 12.13 -3.77
N GLY A 17 -27.32 11.05 -4.54
CA GLY A 17 -28.01 11.03 -5.83
C GLY A 17 -27.25 11.63 -7.01
N GLY A 18 -25.97 11.98 -6.87
CA GLY A 18 -25.15 12.59 -7.94
C GLY A 18 -23.71 12.09 -7.92
N MET A 19 -22.97 12.26 -9.03
CA MET A 19 -21.56 11.90 -9.10
C MET A 19 -20.72 12.87 -8.27
N PRO A 20 -19.85 12.37 -7.36
CA PRO A 20 -18.95 13.22 -6.61
C PRO A 20 -17.80 13.78 -7.45
N LEU A 21 -17.28 14.92 -7.06
CA LEU A 21 -15.94 15.32 -7.43
C LEU A 21 -14.98 14.68 -6.42
N ASP A 22 -14.36 13.56 -6.83
CA ASP A 22 -13.61 12.70 -5.90
C ASP A 22 -12.14 13.13 -5.77
N PHE A 23 -11.79 13.64 -4.59
CA PHE A 23 -10.41 13.94 -4.18
C PHE A 23 -9.89 12.94 -3.13
N SER A 24 -10.64 11.88 -2.85
CA SER A 24 -10.31 10.93 -1.78
C SER A 24 -9.44 9.76 -2.25
N ALA A 25 -9.28 9.56 -3.55
CA ALA A 25 -8.51 8.46 -4.11
C ALA A 25 -7.47 8.95 -5.12
N SER A 26 -6.23 8.45 -5.00
CA SER A 26 -5.13 8.73 -5.93
C SER A 26 -5.19 7.78 -7.12
N ILE A 27 -6.11 8.03 -8.06
CA ILE A 27 -6.28 7.24 -9.28
C ILE A 27 -5.69 8.02 -10.47
N SER A 28 -4.98 7.33 -11.36
CA SER A 28 -4.46 7.95 -12.59
C SER A 28 -5.61 8.47 -13.45
N PRO A 29 -5.57 9.74 -13.88
CA PRO A 29 -6.57 10.28 -14.81
C PRO A 29 -6.35 9.79 -16.25
N LEU A 30 -5.21 9.12 -16.52
CA LEU A 30 -4.90 8.62 -17.86
C LEU A 30 -5.66 7.31 -18.13
N PRO A 31 -6.08 7.07 -19.37
CA PRO A 31 -6.75 5.83 -19.74
C PRO A 31 -5.80 4.64 -19.61
N LEU A 32 -6.39 3.45 -19.51
CA LEU A 32 -5.62 2.20 -19.53
C LEU A 32 -4.78 2.12 -20.82
N PRO A 33 -3.44 1.91 -20.73
CA PRO A 33 -2.60 1.78 -21.90
C PRO A 33 -3.11 0.65 -22.84
N GLU A 34 -3.11 0.91 -24.13
CA GLU A 34 -3.67 0.00 -25.13
C GLU A 34 -3.04 -1.40 -25.09
N GLY A 35 -1.70 -1.48 -24.92
CA GLY A 35 -1.00 -2.77 -24.79
C GLY A 35 -1.43 -3.58 -23.57
N VAL A 36 -1.77 -2.92 -22.46
CA VAL A 36 -2.30 -3.58 -21.25
C VAL A 36 -3.71 -4.11 -21.53
N ARG A 37 -4.54 -3.33 -22.19
CA ARG A 37 -5.90 -3.73 -22.57
C ARG A 37 -5.88 -4.97 -23.47
N GLN A 38 -5.05 -4.94 -24.52
CA GLN A 38 -4.89 -6.06 -25.46
C GLN A 38 -4.38 -7.32 -24.76
N ALA A 39 -3.38 -7.21 -23.88
CA ALA A 39 -2.85 -8.33 -23.10
C ALA A 39 -3.90 -8.94 -22.17
N ALA A 40 -4.75 -8.11 -21.56
CA ALA A 40 -5.83 -8.60 -20.71
C ALA A 40 -6.89 -9.37 -21.52
N PHE A 41 -7.30 -8.86 -22.69
CA PHE A 41 -8.23 -9.58 -23.57
C PHE A 41 -7.64 -10.91 -24.05
N ALA A 42 -6.39 -10.91 -24.51
CA ALA A 42 -5.73 -12.13 -24.95
C ALA A 42 -5.62 -13.19 -23.84
N ALA A 43 -5.43 -12.75 -22.59
CA ALA A 43 -5.39 -13.65 -21.45
C ALA A 43 -6.76 -14.29 -21.14
N LEU A 44 -7.86 -13.59 -21.40
CA LEU A 44 -9.21 -14.13 -21.23
C LEU A 44 -9.58 -15.17 -22.32
N GLU A 45 -9.02 -15.07 -23.50
CA GLU A 45 -9.23 -16.01 -24.62
C GLU A 45 -8.32 -17.24 -24.54
N GLY A 46 -7.33 -17.22 -23.66
CA GLY A 46 -6.38 -18.32 -23.49
C GLY A 46 -6.95 -19.52 -22.75
N PRO A 47 -6.18 -20.64 -22.71
CA PRO A 47 -6.61 -21.84 -21.99
C PRO A 47 -6.83 -21.52 -20.50
N GLN A 48 -7.95 -21.99 -19.98
CA GLN A 48 -8.35 -21.76 -18.59
C GLN A 48 -7.61 -22.73 -17.65
N HIS A 49 -6.44 -22.30 -17.21
CA HIS A 49 -5.68 -22.95 -16.18
C HIS A 49 -5.69 -22.11 -14.89
N TYR A 50 -5.41 -22.76 -13.77
CA TYR A 50 -5.09 -22.01 -12.56
C TYR A 50 -3.91 -21.07 -12.80
N PRO A 51 -3.95 -19.83 -12.28
CA PRO A 51 -2.79 -18.94 -12.35
C PRO A 51 -1.55 -19.59 -11.72
N ASP A 52 -0.36 -19.22 -12.23
CA ASP A 52 0.89 -19.67 -11.62
C ASP A 52 0.99 -19.16 -10.18
N PRO A 53 0.91 -20.04 -9.15
CA PRO A 53 0.89 -19.63 -7.75
C PRO A 53 2.18 -18.96 -7.29
N LEU A 54 3.26 -19.11 -8.04
CA LEU A 54 4.56 -18.47 -7.75
C LEU A 54 4.83 -17.24 -8.62
N CYS A 55 3.91 -16.87 -9.51
CA CYS A 55 4.03 -15.72 -10.42
C CYS A 55 5.40 -15.66 -11.14
N ARG A 56 5.91 -16.81 -11.60
CA ARG A 56 7.30 -16.95 -12.11
C ARG A 56 7.60 -15.97 -13.24
N ALA A 57 6.75 -15.95 -14.27
CA ALA A 57 6.96 -15.08 -15.43
C ALA A 57 6.96 -13.59 -15.06
N LEU A 58 6.10 -13.17 -14.12
CA LEU A 58 6.05 -11.80 -13.61
C LEU A 58 7.31 -11.48 -12.79
N ARG A 59 7.71 -12.36 -11.88
CA ARG A 59 8.92 -12.20 -11.07
C ARG A 59 10.17 -12.09 -11.92
N ASP A 60 10.31 -12.92 -12.96
CA ASP A 60 11.43 -12.85 -13.90
C ASP A 60 11.49 -11.53 -14.66
N ARG A 61 10.32 -10.98 -15.05
CA ARG A 61 10.27 -9.66 -15.71
C ARG A 61 10.63 -8.53 -14.76
N LEU A 62 10.09 -8.53 -13.54
CA LEU A 62 10.42 -7.56 -12.51
C LEU A 62 11.89 -7.65 -12.08
N SER A 63 12.43 -8.84 -11.96
CA SER A 63 13.87 -9.09 -11.70
C SER A 63 14.75 -8.39 -12.72
N ARG A 64 14.47 -8.57 -14.00
CA ARG A 64 15.22 -7.91 -15.08
C ARG A 64 15.05 -6.38 -15.07
N LEU A 65 13.85 -5.90 -14.74
CA LEU A 65 13.55 -4.46 -14.72
C LEU A 65 14.27 -3.76 -13.58
N HIS A 66 14.29 -4.37 -12.39
CA HIS A 66 14.80 -3.76 -11.17
C HIS A 66 16.22 -4.20 -10.79
N GLY A 67 16.80 -5.16 -11.51
CA GLY A 67 18.14 -5.68 -11.21
C GLY A 67 18.24 -6.41 -9.88
N VAL A 68 17.15 -7.04 -9.41
CA VAL A 68 17.10 -7.82 -8.17
C VAL A 68 16.79 -9.29 -8.46
N PRO A 69 17.30 -10.25 -7.67
CA PRO A 69 16.99 -11.67 -7.84
C PRO A 69 15.48 -11.95 -7.75
N PRO A 70 14.90 -12.85 -8.58
CA PRO A 70 13.47 -13.13 -8.57
C PRO A 70 12.96 -13.69 -7.24
N GLU A 71 13.82 -14.33 -6.44
CA GLU A 71 13.51 -14.80 -5.08
C GLU A 71 13.32 -13.66 -4.06
N HIS A 72 13.75 -12.45 -4.39
CA HIS A 72 13.54 -11.24 -3.57
C HIS A 72 12.26 -10.48 -3.96
N ILE A 73 11.45 -11.06 -4.86
CA ILE A 73 10.22 -10.44 -5.35
C ILE A 73 9.02 -11.25 -4.87
N LEU A 74 8.13 -10.60 -4.15
CA LEU A 74 6.83 -11.12 -3.77
C LEU A 74 5.74 -10.42 -4.58
N CYS A 75 4.85 -11.18 -5.20
CA CYS A 75 3.69 -10.66 -5.91
C CYS A 75 2.42 -10.83 -5.06
N GLY A 76 1.49 -9.88 -5.18
CA GLY A 76 0.23 -9.92 -4.46
C GLY A 76 -0.85 -9.05 -5.14
N ALA A 77 -2.05 -9.09 -4.59
CA ALA A 77 -3.21 -8.33 -5.08
C ALA A 77 -3.17 -6.88 -4.58
N GLY A 78 -2.12 -6.14 -4.94
CA GLY A 78 -1.90 -4.76 -4.52
C GLY A 78 -1.16 -4.63 -3.19
N ALA A 79 -0.89 -3.37 -2.80
CA ALA A 79 -0.09 -3.07 -1.61
C ALA A 79 -0.75 -3.55 -0.31
N ALA A 80 -2.07 -3.43 -0.19
CA ALA A 80 -2.81 -3.84 1.01
C ALA A 80 -2.64 -5.34 1.31
N ASP A 81 -2.75 -6.21 0.28
CA ASP A 81 -2.51 -7.65 0.40
C ASP A 81 -1.08 -7.95 0.87
N LEU A 82 -0.09 -7.29 0.28
CA LEU A 82 1.32 -7.51 0.63
C LEU A 82 1.65 -7.00 2.05
N ILE A 83 1.09 -5.87 2.46
CA ILE A 83 1.25 -5.31 3.81
C ILE A 83 0.66 -6.27 4.85
N LEU A 84 -0.56 -6.78 4.60
CA LEU A 84 -1.20 -7.75 5.49
C LEU A 84 -0.37 -9.04 5.60
N ARG A 85 0.06 -9.60 4.47
CA ARG A 85 0.90 -10.81 4.46
C ARG A 85 2.22 -10.60 5.20
N LEU A 86 2.84 -9.42 5.04
CA LEU A 86 4.07 -9.07 5.77
C LEU A 86 3.81 -9.04 7.28
N ALA A 87 2.75 -8.33 7.73
CA ALA A 87 2.40 -8.23 9.14
C ALA A 87 2.12 -9.61 9.75
N LEU A 88 1.37 -10.48 9.04
CA LEU A 88 1.07 -11.85 9.49
C LEU A 88 2.30 -12.77 9.49
N ALA A 89 3.26 -12.56 8.59
CA ALA A 89 4.48 -13.36 8.51
C ALA A 89 5.49 -12.96 9.60
N VAL A 90 5.70 -11.64 9.80
CA VAL A 90 6.63 -11.09 10.79
C VAL A 90 6.09 -11.24 12.21
N ARG A 91 4.77 -11.07 12.39
CA ARG A 91 4.09 -11.10 13.69
C ARG A 91 4.75 -10.18 14.71
N PRO A 92 4.92 -8.88 14.39
CA PRO A 92 5.56 -7.96 15.30
C PRO A 92 4.74 -7.82 16.59
N ARG A 93 5.39 -7.73 17.74
CA ARG A 93 4.72 -7.44 19.01
C ARG A 93 4.53 -5.95 19.21
N ARG A 94 5.51 -5.15 18.78
CA ARG A 94 5.47 -3.67 18.78
C ARG A 94 5.84 -3.15 17.41
N ALA A 95 4.98 -2.31 16.86
CA ALA A 95 5.25 -1.65 15.60
C ALA A 95 4.93 -0.16 15.70
N MET A 96 5.52 0.61 14.81
CA MET A 96 5.24 2.03 14.68
C MET A 96 4.78 2.36 13.27
N VAL A 97 3.82 3.27 13.19
CA VAL A 97 3.37 3.89 11.95
C VAL A 97 3.41 5.41 12.11
N LEU A 98 3.51 6.14 11.01
CA LEU A 98 3.32 7.59 11.03
C LEU A 98 1.83 7.93 11.09
N ALA A 99 1.47 9.12 11.55
CA ALA A 99 0.11 9.64 11.53
C ALA A 99 0.14 11.14 11.13
N PRO A 100 -0.54 11.53 10.02
CA PRO A 100 -1.31 10.69 9.10
C PRO A 100 -0.43 9.86 8.16
N THR A 101 -0.89 8.65 7.81
CA THR A 101 -0.29 7.79 6.80
C THR A 101 -1.33 6.84 6.18
N PHE A 102 -0.91 5.94 5.30
CA PHE A 102 -1.77 4.96 4.65
C PHE A 102 -2.39 4.00 5.67
N GLY A 103 -3.72 4.00 5.76
CA GLY A 103 -4.46 3.30 6.82
C GLY A 103 -4.24 1.79 6.89
N GLU A 104 -3.86 1.15 5.76
CA GLU A 104 -3.63 -0.29 5.71
C GLU A 104 -2.46 -0.77 6.59
N TYR A 105 -1.49 0.09 6.89
CA TYR A 105 -0.41 -0.30 7.81
C TYR A 105 -0.95 -0.64 9.19
N LYS A 106 -1.73 0.30 9.77
CA LYS A 106 -2.33 0.10 11.09
C LYS A 106 -3.33 -1.06 11.07
N HIS A 107 -4.19 -1.11 10.04
CA HIS A 107 -5.18 -2.17 9.89
C HIS A 107 -4.55 -3.57 9.86
N ALA A 108 -3.49 -3.75 9.08
CA ALA A 108 -2.76 -5.03 9.00
C ALA A 108 -2.08 -5.40 10.32
N LEU A 109 -1.53 -4.42 11.03
CA LEU A 109 -0.91 -4.62 12.34
C LEU A 109 -1.95 -5.00 13.40
N ASP A 110 -3.11 -4.36 13.42
CA ASP A 110 -4.22 -4.67 14.32
C ASP A 110 -4.72 -6.11 14.08
N LEU A 111 -4.87 -6.53 12.81
CA LEU A 111 -5.22 -7.91 12.44
C LEU A 111 -4.16 -8.93 12.86
N ALA A 112 -2.89 -8.55 12.86
CA ALA A 112 -1.79 -9.39 13.34
C ALA A 112 -1.68 -9.43 14.88
N GLY A 113 -2.53 -8.69 15.61
CA GLY A 113 -2.49 -8.60 17.07
C GLY A 113 -1.32 -7.77 17.61
N CYS A 114 -0.77 -6.88 16.80
CA CYS A 114 0.38 -6.05 17.14
C CYS A 114 -0.03 -4.85 17.99
N ARG A 115 0.80 -4.49 18.98
CA ARG A 115 0.70 -3.18 19.66
C ARG A 115 1.29 -2.12 18.75
N THR A 116 0.44 -1.29 18.15
CA THR A 116 0.84 -0.24 17.22
C THR A 116 0.96 1.10 17.93
N GLU A 117 2.09 1.77 17.74
CA GLU A 117 2.35 3.12 18.18
C GLU A 117 2.29 4.08 16.99
N GLU A 118 1.68 5.25 17.17
CA GLU A 118 1.57 6.26 16.13
C GLU A 118 2.53 7.42 16.43
N PHE A 119 3.44 7.69 15.49
CA PHE A 119 4.24 8.90 15.52
C PHE A 119 3.53 10.01 14.74
N VAL A 120 3.05 11.02 15.46
CA VAL A 120 2.27 12.12 14.87
C VAL A 120 3.17 13.09 14.14
N LEU A 121 2.97 13.20 12.82
CA LEU A 121 3.57 14.24 11.98
C LEU A 121 2.90 15.57 12.26
N ARG A 122 3.67 16.66 12.31
CA ARG A 122 3.15 17.98 12.69
C ARG A 122 2.89 18.84 11.45
N GLU A 123 1.81 19.60 11.52
CA GLU A 123 1.46 20.58 10.49
C GLU A 123 2.52 21.69 10.40
N GLU A 124 3.08 22.14 11.53
CA GLU A 124 4.16 23.13 11.59
C GLU A 124 5.43 22.72 10.82
N ASP A 125 5.68 21.39 10.68
CA ASP A 125 6.75 20.82 9.86
C ASP A 125 6.25 20.49 8.44
N GLY A 126 5.06 20.91 8.07
CA GLY A 126 4.40 20.55 6.82
C GLY A 126 4.23 19.04 6.66
N PHE A 127 4.00 18.32 7.74
CA PHE A 127 3.89 16.85 7.79
C PHE A 127 5.13 16.11 7.28
N ALA A 128 6.30 16.71 7.36
CA ALA A 128 7.56 16.05 7.02
C ALA A 128 8.03 15.12 8.16
N VAL A 129 8.70 14.05 7.78
CA VAL A 129 9.45 13.22 8.72
C VAL A 129 10.72 13.96 9.10
N THR A 130 10.90 14.23 10.39
CA THR A 130 12.06 14.94 10.94
C THR A 130 12.88 14.05 11.86
N GLU A 131 14.05 14.51 12.27
CA GLU A 131 14.92 13.81 13.23
C GLU A 131 14.23 13.50 14.57
N ARG A 132 13.10 14.13 14.86
CA ARG A 132 12.26 13.82 16.04
C ARG A 132 11.75 12.38 16.05
N LEU A 133 11.72 11.71 14.92
CA LEU A 133 11.37 10.29 14.84
C LEU A 133 12.45 9.40 15.47
N LEU A 134 13.73 9.76 15.33
CA LEU A 134 14.86 8.90 15.71
C LEU A 134 14.83 8.43 17.17
N PRO A 135 14.52 9.27 18.18
CA PRO A 135 14.44 8.82 19.55
C PRO A 135 13.34 7.80 19.85
N HIS A 136 12.34 7.69 18.94
CA HIS A 136 11.24 6.74 19.07
C HIS A 136 11.57 5.37 18.46
N ILE A 137 12.65 5.27 17.66
CA ILE A 137 13.13 4.02 17.08
C ILE A 137 14.02 3.35 18.12
N SER A 138 13.43 2.45 18.91
CA SER A 138 14.13 1.72 19.97
C SER A 138 14.35 0.25 19.57
N PRO A 139 15.30 -0.46 20.26
CA PRO A 139 15.53 -1.89 20.02
C PRO A 139 14.30 -2.78 20.30
N GLU A 140 13.31 -2.29 21.05
CA GLU A 140 12.07 -3.02 21.31
C GLU A 140 11.04 -2.88 20.18
N LEU A 141 11.30 -2.05 19.17
CA LEU A 141 10.44 -1.88 18.03
C LEU A 141 10.73 -2.96 16.99
N ASP A 142 9.79 -3.87 16.76
CA ASP A 142 9.96 -4.97 15.83
C ASP A 142 9.78 -4.53 14.37
N LEU A 143 8.95 -3.50 14.12
CA LEU A 143 8.61 -3.05 12.76
C LEU A 143 8.27 -1.56 12.73
N LEU A 144 8.76 -0.86 11.72
CA LEU A 144 8.38 0.50 11.38
C LEU A 144 7.89 0.55 9.93
N PHE A 145 6.66 1.04 9.70
CA PHE A 145 6.18 1.34 8.37
C PHE A 145 6.41 2.81 8.01
N LEU A 146 7.09 3.02 6.87
CA LEU A 146 7.28 4.33 6.25
C LEU A 146 6.66 4.33 4.85
N CYS A 147 5.71 5.22 4.62
CA CYS A 147 5.10 5.43 3.31
C CYS A 147 5.90 6.45 2.52
N GLN A 148 6.37 6.10 1.33
CA GLN A 148 7.27 6.95 0.54
C GLN A 148 6.87 6.94 -0.95
N PRO A 149 6.37 8.06 -1.50
CA PRO A 149 5.89 9.27 -0.81
C PRO A 149 4.76 8.96 0.17
N ASN A 150 4.65 9.73 1.27
CA ASN A 150 3.61 9.48 2.28
C ASN A 150 2.21 9.79 1.72
N ASN A 151 1.29 8.85 1.88
CA ASN A 151 -0.13 9.04 1.62
C ASN A 151 -0.83 9.33 2.97
N PRO A 152 -1.56 10.47 3.16
CA PRO A 152 -2.03 11.38 2.11
C PRO A 152 -1.16 12.63 1.88
N THR A 153 -0.08 12.85 2.62
CA THR A 153 0.61 14.14 2.67
C THR A 153 1.49 14.45 1.45
N GLY A 154 1.82 13.42 0.64
CA GLY A 154 2.71 13.54 -0.51
C GLY A 154 4.18 13.82 -0.15
N ARG A 155 4.52 13.87 1.14
CA ARG A 155 5.89 14.17 1.60
C ARG A 155 6.80 12.98 1.40
N THR A 156 8.06 13.27 1.10
CA THR A 156 9.14 12.30 0.97
C THR A 156 10.15 12.48 2.09
N VAL A 157 10.77 11.38 2.50
CA VAL A 157 11.93 11.43 3.39
C VAL A 157 13.16 11.69 2.52
N SER A 158 13.94 12.75 2.85
CA SER A 158 15.22 13.02 2.19
C SER A 158 16.25 11.95 2.56
N ARG A 159 17.16 11.65 1.63
CA ARG A 159 18.33 10.81 1.90
C ARG A 159 19.34 11.57 2.72
#